data_a322945f7105bef1a0b09e74e661fe82
#
_entry.id   a322945f7105bef1a0b09e74e661fe82
#
_cell.length_a   1.000
_cell.length_b   1.000
_cell.length_c   1.000
_cell.angle_alpha   90.00
_cell.angle_beta   90.00
_cell.angle_gamma   90.00
#
_symmetry.space_group_name_H-M   'P 1'
#
loop_
_entity.id
_entity.type
_entity.pdbx_description
1 polymer ?
#
loop_
_entity_poly.entity_id
_entity_poly.type
_entity_poly.pdbx_seq_one_letter_code
_entity_poly.pdbx_strand_id
1 'polypeptide(L)'
;VGESFAIALTDDGKVLAWGQNTYGQLGNNTTDSSGVPVYVQDENGKDIENIKQISAGSFHGLAVSNDGTVYSWGLNSYGQLGLNVGNTTASNADYKRVVAQKVKQKNVVTSEDGTESTEIGELDNIKQVSGGHDFSVALTNDGEVYTWGLGTSGQLGNGGAVTSYIPVKVGITNVTKVDAGGLQTLALKDDKTVWSWGINRYGNLGINTSSTSTSNAAYKKTTPVQVLNLENIVDIASNYET
;
A
#
# COMPACT_ATOMS: atom_id res chain seq x y z
N VAL A 1 3.53 9.74 -8.13
CA VAL A 1 4.93 9.55 -8.53
C VAL A 1 5.67 8.81 -7.45
N GLY A 2 6.60 7.91 -7.84
CA GLY A 2 7.56 7.28 -6.94
C GLY A 2 8.83 8.14 -6.76
N GLU A 3 9.88 7.56 -6.17
CA GLU A 3 11.13 8.29 -5.90
C GLU A 3 11.86 8.69 -7.19
N SER A 4 11.89 7.81 -8.19
CA SER A 4 12.60 8.04 -9.46
C SER A 4 11.83 7.50 -10.68
N PHE A 5 10.53 7.31 -10.57
CA PHE A 5 9.65 6.90 -11.66
C PHE A 5 8.27 7.55 -11.51
N ALA A 6 7.53 7.57 -12.59
CA ALA A 6 6.16 8.05 -12.62
C ALA A 6 5.23 7.04 -13.30
N ILE A 7 3.97 7.07 -12.92
CA ILE A 7 2.88 6.31 -13.54
C ILE A 7 1.75 7.24 -13.93
N ALA A 8 1.03 6.89 -14.98
CA ALA A 8 -0.15 7.59 -15.46
C ALA A 8 -1.25 6.58 -15.83
N LEU A 9 -2.49 6.96 -15.60
CA LEU A 9 -3.67 6.22 -16.01
C LEU A 9 -4.27 6.89 -17.24
N THR A 10 -4.54 6.11 -18.27
CA THR A 10 -5.20 6.58 -19.48
C THR A 10 -6.72 6.58 -19.30
N ASP A 11 -7.44 7.28 -20.15
CA ASP A 11 -8.92 7.34 -20.15
C ASP A 11 -9.59 6.00 -20.54
N ASP A 12 -8.88 5.15 -21.30
CA ASP A 12 -9.30 3.78 -21.63
C ASP A 12 -8.90 2.73 -20.57
N GLY A 13 -8.36 3.18 -19.40
CA GLY A 13 -8.09 2.33 -18.24
C GLY A 13 -6.80 1.53 -18.33
N LYS A 14 -5.80 1.97 -19.12
CA LYS A 14 -4.46 1.38 -19.17
C LYS A 14 -3.47 2.18 -18.30
N VAL A 15 -2.36 1.56 -17.93
CA VAL A 15 -1.33 2.19 -17.11
C VAL A 15 -0.03 2.35 -17.89
N LEU A 16 0.51 3.55 -17.86
CA LEU A 16 1.82 3.91 -18.40
C LEU A 16 2.79 4.20 -17.26
N ALA A 17 4.07 3.85 -17.44
CA ALA A 17 5.15 4.12 -16.49
C ALA A 17 6.40 4.59 -17.23
N TRP A 18 7.23 5.44 -16.58
CA TRP A 18 8.52 5.89 -17.10
C TRP A 18 9.47 6.31 -15.96
N GLY A 19 10.76 6.39 -16.24
CA GLY A 19 11.81 6.69 -15.29
C GLY A 19 12.71 5.49 -15.01
N GLN A 20 13.20 5.40 -13.78
CA GLN A 20 14.05 4.30 -13.30
C GLN A 20 13.30 2.97 -13.28
N ASN A 21 14.02 1.85 -13.59
CA ASN A 21 13.43 0.51 -13.64
C ASN A 21 14.29 -0.61 -13.01
N THR A 22 15.30 -0.29 -12.22
CA THR A 22 16.21 -1.27 -11.61
C THR A 22 15.48 -2.38 -10.84
N TYR A 23 14.34 -2.03 -10.26
CA TYR A 23 13.50 -2.95 -9.48
C TYR A 23 12.24 -3.45 -10.23
N GLY A 24 12.14 -3.16 -11.54
CA GLY A 24 10.94 -3.51 -12.31
C GLY A 24 9.75 -2.57 -12.06
N GLN A 25 9.99 -1.36 -11.53
CA GLN A 25 8.94 -0.40 -11.18
C GLN A 25 8.18 0.16 -12.39
N LEU A 26 8.66 -0.06 -13.63
CA LEU A 26 7.91 0.23 -14.85
C LEU A 26 6.94 -0.89 -15.25
N GLY A 27 7.06 -2.09 -14.68
CA GLY A 27 6.12 -3.20 -14.91
C GLY A 27 6.06 -3.69 -16.37
N ASN A 28 7.07 -3.43 -17.20
CA ASN A 28 7.10 -3.68 -18.64
C ASN A 28 7.91 -4.93 -19.04
N ASN A 29 8.02 -5.90 -18.11
CA ASN A 29 8.78 -7.15 -18.26
C ASN A 29 10.30 -6.96 -18.43
N THR A 30 10.84 -5.81 -18.07
CA THR A 30 12.30 -5.52 -18.10
C THR A 30 12.76 -4.89 -16.79
N THR A 31 14.07 -4.62 -16.69
CA THR A 31 14.67 -3.77 -15.66
C THR A 31 15.37 -2.56 -16.26
N ASP A 32 15.17 -2.29 -17.55
CA ASP A 32 15.76 -1.15 -18.25
C ASP A 32 14.93 0.10 -18.00
N SER A 33 15.61 1.18 -17.59
CA SER A 33 14.97 2.48 -17.39
C SER A 33 14.47 3.05 -18.72
N SER A 34 13.37 3.78 -18.71
CA SER A 34 12.79 4.40 -19.90
C SER A 34 12.56 5.90 -19.69
N GLY A 35 13.08 6.72 -20.60
CA GLY A 35 12.80 8.17 -20.65
C GLY A 35 11.47 8.50 -21.35
N VAL A 36 10.76 7.49 -21.85
CA VAL A 36 9.43 7.63 -22.48
C VAL A 36 8.45 6.69 -21.81
N PRO A 37 7.14 7.02 -21.77
CA PRO A 37 6.12 6.15 -21.19
C PRO A 37 6.06 4.79 -21.91
N VAL A 38 6.00 3.71 -21.11
CA VAL A 38 5.81 2.32 -21.54
C VAL A 38 4.61 1.73 -20.82
N TYR A 39 3.89 0.80 -21.43
CA TYR A 39 2.74 0.16 -20.81
C TYR A 39 3.16 -0.82 -19.71
N VAL A 40 2.42 -0.81 -18.61
CA VAL A 40 2.53 -1.82 -17.56
C VAL A 40 1.84 -3.10 -18.03
N GLN A 41 2.52 -4.23 -17.94
CA GLN A 41 2.06 -5.53 -18.43
C GLN A 41 1.77 -6.50 -17.28
N ASP A 42 0.87 -7.44 -17.51
CA ASP A 42 0.62 -8.59 -16.66
C ASP A 42 1.64 -9.73 -16.92
N GLU A 43 1.53 -10.83 -16.20
CA GLU A 43 2.40 -12.00 -16.32
C GLU A 43 2.26 -12.76 -17.65
N ASN A 44 1.25 -12.45 -18.46
CA ASN A 44 1.06 -12.99 -19.82
C ASN A 44 1.64 -12.05 -20.89
N GLY A 45 2.24 -10.91 -20.49
CA GLY A 45 2.78 -9.88 -21.39
C GLY A 45 1.70 -9.01 -22.04
N LYS A 46 0.47 -9.02 -21.49
CA LYS A 46 -0.63 -8.17 -21.91
C LYS A 46 -0.65 -6.89 -21.06
N ASP A 47 -0.91 -5.74 -21.69
CA ASP A 47 -1.12 -4.49 -20.97
C ASP A 47 -2.24 -4.64 -19.93
N ILE A 48 -2.02 -4.20 -18.68
CA ILE A 48 -3.10 -4.17 -17.71
C ILE A 48 -4.15 -3.14 -18.14
N GLU A 49 -5.40 -3.50 -18.03
CA GLU A 49 -6.54 -2.69 -18.50
C GLU A 49 -7.68 -2.69 -17.48
N ASN A 50 -8.71 -1.91 -17.74
CA ASN A 50 -9.87 -1.77 -16.86
C ASN A 50 -9.51 -1.16 -15.48
N ILE A 51 -8.43 -0.37 -15.41
CA ILE A 51 -7.94 0.27 -14.19
C ILE A 51 -8.71 1.58 -13.95
N LYS A 52 -9.11 1.80 -12.68
CA LYS A 52 -9.81 3.02 -12.24
C LYS A 52 -8.94 3.94 -11.36
N GLN A 53 -7.86 3.40 -10.74
CA GLN A 53 -7.03 4.18 -9.84
C GLN A 53 -5.63 3.57 -9.76
N ILE A 54 -4.61 4.43 -9.66
CA ILE A 54 -3.20 4.07 -9.55
C ILE A 54 -2.55 4.80 -8.36
N SER A 55 -1.51 4.20 -7.81
CA SER A 55 -0.63 4.85 -6.82
C SER A 55 0.79 4.32 -6.96
N ALA A 56 1.78 5.14 -6.63
CA ALA A 56 3.17 4.73 -6.61
C ALA A 56 3.75 4.88 -5.19
N GLY A 57 4.38 3.83 -4.70
CA GLY A 57 5.32 3.90 -3.59
C GLY A 57 6.71 4.33 -4.07
N SER A 58 7.76 4.27 -3.21
CA SER A 58 9.12 4.67 -3.63
C SER A 58 9.60 3.90 -4.86
N PHE A 59 9.47 2.58 -4.86
CA PHE A 59 9.98 1.71 -5.91
C PHE A 59 8.98 0.62 -6.34
N HIS A 60 7.69 0.82 -6.06
CA HIS A 60 6.63 -0.10 -6.47
C HIS A 60 5.40 0.65 -6.96
N GLY A 61 4.67 0.02 -7.86
CA GLY A 61 3.41 0.52 -8.38
C GLY A 61 2.22 -0.29 -7.86
N LEU A 62 1.07 0.37 -7.75
CA LEU A 62 -0.22 -0.18 -7.36
C LEU A 62 -1.29 0.29 -8.35
N ALA A 63 -2.23 -0.59 -8.68
CA ALA A 63 -3.40 -0.25 -9.46
C ALA A 63 -4.64 -0.99 -8.97
N VAL A 64 -5.80 -0.36 -9.09
CA VAL A 64 -7.11 -0.96 -8.78
C VAL A 64 -7.94 -0.97 -10.04
N SER A 65 -8.46 -2.14 -10.41
CA SER A 65 -9.40 -2.29 -11.52
C SER A 65 -10.83 -1.93 -11.10
N ASN A 66 -11.71 -1.76 -12.09
CA ASN A 66 -13.11 -1.40 -11.86
C ASN A 66 -13.88 -2.47 -11.06
N ASP A 67 -13.47 -3.73 -11.14
CA ASP A 67 -14.01 -4.84 -10.34
C ASP A 67 -13.46 -4.91 -8.91
N GLY A 68 -12.49 -4.05 -8.54
CA GLY A 68 -11.92 -3.98 -7.21
C GLY A 68 -10.69 -4.86 -6.99
N THR A 69 -10.18 -5.54 -8.03
CA THR A 69 -8.91 -6.30 -7.97
C THR A 69 -7.71 -5.36 -7.86
N VAL A 70 -6.73 -5.71 -7.03
CA VAL A 70 -5.50 -4.92 -6.85
C VAL A 70 -4.33 -5.57 -7.55
N TYR A 71 -3.60 -4.78 -8.33
CA TYR A 71 -2.34 -5.13 -8.97
C TYR A 71 -1.17 -4.41 -8.33
N SER A 72 -0.01 -5.08 -8.26
CA SER A 72 1.24 -4.53 -7.73
C SER A 72 2.44 -5.01 -8.54
N TRP A 73 3.49 -4.16 -8.65
CA TRP A 73 4.74 -4.47 -9.35
C TRP A 73 5.90 -3.63 -8.80
N GLY A 74 7.14 -3.98 -9.15
CA GLY A 74 8.34 -3.30 -8.68
C GLY A 74 9.03 -4.03 -7.54
N LEU A 75 9.64 -3.28 -6.61
CA LEU A 75 10.38 -3.79 -5.46
C LEU A 75 9.47 -4.54 -4.47
N ASN A 76 9.97 -5.67 -3.93
CA ASN A 76 9.26 -6.51 -2.96
C ASN A 76 10.13 -6.96 -1.77
N SER A 77 11.18 -6.21 -1.45
CA SER A 77 12.12 -6.57 -0.38
C SER A 77 11.47 -6.73 0.99
N TYR A 78 10.42 -5.99 1.26
CA TYR A 78 9.65 -6.04 2.50
C TYR A 78 8.22 -6.58 2.32
N GLY A 79 7.91 -7.17 1.16
CA GLY A 79 6.57 -7.68 0.88
C GLY A 79 5.56 -6.59 0.49
N GLN A 80 6.03 -5.40 0.08
CA GLN A 80 5.18 -4.28 -0.30
C GLN A 80 4.27 -4.56 -1.51
N LEU A 81 4.50 -5.66 -2.23
CA LEU A 81 3.60 -6.12 -3.29
C LEU A 81 2.44 -6.98 -2.79
N GLY A 82 2.46 -7.48 -1.53
CA GLY A 82 1.36 -8.25 -0.96
C GLY A 82 1.12 -9.63 -1.60
N LEU A 83 2.17 -10.29 -2.09
CA LEU A 83 2.10 -11.54 -2.85
C LEU A 83 2.25 -12.80 -1.98
N ASN A 84 2.22 -12.66 -0.64
CA ASN A 84 2.54 -13.70 0.34
C ASN A 84 4.00 -14.21 0.25
N VAL A 85 4.84 -13.49 -0.45
CA VAL A 85 6.27 -13.73 -0.61
C VAL A 85 7.01 -12.40 -0.61
N GLY A 86 8.25 -12.41 -0.17
CA GLY A 86 9.15 -11.26 -0.23
C GLY A 86 10.53 -11.67 0.25
N ASN A 87 11.55 -10.94 -0.16
CA ASN A 87 12.91 -11.25 0.24
C ASN A 87 13.82 -10.03 0.15
N THR A 88 14.63 -9.80 1.18
CA THR A 88 15.62 -8.72 1.22
C THR A 88 16.86 -8.99 0.36
N THR A 89 17.01 -10.22 -0.16
CA THR A 89 18.17 -10.63 -0.96
C THR A 89 17.90 -10.40 -2.45
N ALA A 90 18.62 -9.49 -3.06
CA ALA A 90 18.44 -9.10 -4.47
C ALA A 90 18.59 -10.24 -5.50
N SER A 91 19.26 -11.32 -5.12
CA SER A 91 19.41 -12.53 -5.96
C SER A 91 18.19 -13.45 -5.93
N ASN A 92 17.23 -13.22 -5.01
CA ASN A 92 16.01 -14.02 -4.92
C ASN A 92 14.95 -13.49 -5.88
N ALA A 93 14.26 -14.41 -6.58
CA ALA A 93 13.20 -14.07 -7.53
C ALA A 93 12.02 -13.29 -6.90
N ASP A 94 11.80 -13.45 -5.57
CA ASP A 94 10.74 -12.74 -4.83
C ASP A 94 11.09 -11.32 -4.43
N TYR A 95 12.34 -10.89 -4.67
CA TYR A 95 12.82 -9.54 -4.35
C TYR A 95 12.11 -8.43 -5.13
N LYS A 96 11.65 -8.74 -6.36
CA LYS A 96 10.95 -7.80 -7.25
C LYS A 96 10.02 -8.52 -8.22
N ARG A 97 9.10 -7.76 -8.83
CA ARG A 97 8.28 -8.19 -9.96
C ARG A 97 8.39 -7.16 -11.08
N VAL A 98 8.78 -7.64 -12.25
CA VAL A 98 8.95 -6.80 -13.46
C VAL A 98 7.66 -6.64 -14.27
N VAL A 99 6.59 -7.29 -13.84
CA VAL A 99 5.23 -7.21 -14.38
C VAL A 99 4.22 -7.12 -13.23
N ALA A 100 3.05 -6.58 -13.51
CA ALA A 100 1.97 -6.47 -12.55
C ALA A 100 1.42 -7.86 -12.16
N GLN A 101 1.24 -8.07 -10.86
CA GLN A 101 0.64 -9.29 -10.31
C GLN A 101 -0.50 -8.92 -9.36
N LYS A 102 -1.49 -9.79 -9.25
CA LYS A 102 -2.61 -9.60 -8.34
C LYS A 102 -2.19 -9.79 -6.89
N VAL A 103 -2.52 -8.82 -6.06
CA VAL A 103 -2.27 -8.86 -4.61
C VAL A 103 -3.07 -10.00 -3.99
N LYS A 104 -2.44 -10.73 -3.05
CA LYS A 104 -3.04 -11.87 -2.37
C LYS A 104 -3.64 -11.46 -1.02
N GLN A 105 -4.63 -12.23 -0.57
CA GLN A 105 -5.25 -12.04 0.75
C GLN A 105 -5.49 -13.39 1.43
N LYS A 106 -5.50 -13.41 2.76
CA LYS A 106 -5.93 -14.56 3.56
C LYS A 106 -7.43 -14.48 3.78
N ASN A 107 -8.14 -15.52 3.32
CA ASN A 107 -9.57 -15.69 3.53
C ASN A 107 -9.78 -16.80 4.56
N VAL A 108 -10.63 -16.54 5.55
CA VAL A 108 -11.11 -17.58 6.46
C VAL A 108 -12.31 -18.24 5.79
N VAL A 109 -12.21 -19.53 5.54
CA VAL A 109 -13.30 -20.34 4.97
C VAL A 109 -13.82 -21.27 6.04
N THR A 110 -15.12 -21.19 6.32
CA THR A 110 -15.79 -22.07 7.30
C THR A 110 -16.50 -23.18 6.53
N SER A 111 -16.11 -24.43 6.80
CA SER A 111 -16.74 -25.61 6.22
C SER A 111 -18.15 -25.83 6.81
N GLU A 112 -18.95 -26.70 6.18
CA GLU A 112 -20.32 -27.05 6.66
C GLU A 112 -20.34 -27.65 8.07
N ASP A 113 -19.24 -28.26 8.51
CA ASP A 113 -19.07 -28.80 9.87
C ASP A 113 -18.61 -27.74 10.90
N GLY A 114 -18.46 -26.48 10.50
CA GLY A 114 -18.01 -25.38 11.36
C GLY A 114 -16.50 -25.29 11.51
N THR A 115 -15.71 -26.11 10.80
CA THR A 115 -14.23 -26.02 10.81
C THR A 115 -13.77 -24.81 10.02
N GLU A 116 -12.93 -23.97 10.63
CA GLU A 116 -12.29 -22.84 9.95
C GLU A 116 -10.96 -23.26 9.33
N SER A 117 -10.76 -22.90 8.08
CA SER A 117 -9.50 -23.02 7.34
C SER A 117 -9.09 -21.68 6.76
N THR A 118 -7.80 -21.51 6.45
CA THR A 118 -7.29 -20.31 5.80
C THR A 118 -6.86 -20.63 4.37
N GLU A 119 -7.45 -19.94 3.42
CA GLU A 119 -7.08 -20.03 2.01
C GLU A 119 -6.43 -18.73 1.54
N ILE A 120 -5.56 -18.81 0.52
CA ILE A 120 -4.98 -17.64 -0.12
C ILE A 120 -5.78 -17.34 -1.38
N GLY A 121 -6.50 -16.22 -1.36
CA GLY A 121 -7.23 -15.67 -2.50
C GLY A 121 -6.58 -14.42 -3.05
N GLU A 122 -7.30 -13.72 -3.91
CA GLU A 122 -6.92 -12.39 -4.42
C GLU A 122 -7.59 -11.32 -3.53
N LEU A 123 -6.90 -10.18 -3.34
CA LEU A 123 -7.46 -9.03 -2.65
C LEU A 123 -8.46 -8.33 -3.59
N ASP A 124 -9.69 -8.26 -3.19
CA ASP A 124 -10.81 -7.70 -3.95
C ASP A 124 -11.62 -6.66 -3.15
N ASN A 125 -12.73 -6.20 -3.74
CA ASN A 125 -13.62 -5.19 -3.14
C ASN A 125 -12.89 -3.85 -2.83
N ILE A 126 -11.78 -3.55 -3.49
CA ILE A 126 -10.99 -2.35 -3.24
C ILE A 126 -11.47 -1.17 -4.10
N LYS A 127 -11.61 0.01 -3.44
CA LYS A 127 -11.90 1.28 -4.14
C LYS A 127 -10.69 2.19 -4.27
N GLN A 128 -9.70 2.08 -3.35
CA GLN A 128 -8.54 2.95 -3.34
C GLN A 128 -7.30 2.19 -2.84
N VAL A 129 -6.13 2.49 -3.42
CA VAL A 129 -4.82 2.10 -2.90
C VAL A 129 -3.93 3.33 -2.71
N SER A 130 -2.98 3.24 -1.79
CA SER A 130 -1.93 4.25 -1.61
C SER A 130 -0.61 3.57 -1.27
N GLY A 131 0.47 3.95 -1.98
CA GLY A 131 1.81 3.43 -1.77
C GLY A 131 2.63 4.34 -0.86
N GLY A 132 3.13 3.80 0.25
CA GLY A 132 4.13 4.44 1.10
C GLY A 132 5.56 4.15 0.62
N HIS A 133 6.58 4.39 1.48
CA HIS A 133 7.96 4.14 1.07
C HIS A 133 8.17 2.66 0.69
N ASP A 134 7.98 1.74 1.62
CA ASP A 134 8.12 0.28 1.44
C ASP A 134 6.90 -0.48 1.98
N PHE A 135 5.74 0.13 1.95
CA PHE A 135 4.48 -0.47 2.38
C PHE A 135 3.33 0.03 1.49
N SER A 136 2.22 -0.64 1.58
CA SER A 136 1.02 -0.37 0.79
C SER A 136 -0.22 -0.36 1.66
N VAL A 137 -1.20 0.43 1.25
CA VAL A 137 -2.51 0.57 1.90
C VAL A 137 -3.61 0.35 0.87
N ALA A 138 -4.66 -0.36 1.25
CA ALA A 138 -5.88 -0.49 0.46
C ALA A 138 -7.10 -0.15 1.31
N LEU A 139 -8.09 0.48 0.68
CA LEU A 139 -9.38 0.82 1.26
C LEU A 139 -10.48 0.11 0.49
N THR A 140 -11.31 -0.65 1.20
CA THR A 140 -12.46 -1.35 0.61
C THR A 140 -13.64 -0.42 0.34
N ASN A 141 -14.59 -0.88 -0.48
CA ASN A 141 -15.87 -0.20 -0.67
C ASN A 141 -16.66 -0.06 0.64
N ASP A 142 -16.46 -0.99 1.59
CA ASP A 142 -17.13 -1.02 2.89
C ASP A 142 -16.45 -0.14 3.97
N GLY A 143 -15.38 0.57 3.62
CA GLY A 143 -14.65 1.46 4.52
C GLY A 143 -13.69 0.75 5.48
N GLU A 144 -13.27 -0.47 5.16
CA GLU A 144 -12.22 -1.20 5.86
C GLU A 144 -10.85 -0.90 5.26
N VAL A 145 -9.80 -0.96 6.08
CA VAL A 145 -8.42 -0.67 5.65
C VAL A 145 -7.56 -1.92 5.80
N TYR A 146 -6.78 -2.20 4.77
CA TYR A 146 -5.75 -3.23 4.76
C TYR A 146 -4.38 -2.61 4.48
N THR A 147 -3.34 -3.14 5.12
CA THR A 147 -1.96 -2.67 4.98
C THR A 147 -1.00 -3.85 4.85
N TRP A 148 0.11 -3.68 4.14
CA TRP A 148 1.15 -4.70 3.98
C TRP A 148 2.49 -4.07 3.60
N GLY A 149 3.58 -4.83 3.68
CA GLY A 149 4.94 -4.35 3.48
C GLY A 149 5.67 -4.11 4.78
N LEU A 150 6.59 -3.15 4.80
CA LEU A 150 7.39 -2.78 5.97
C LEU A 150 6.49 -2.30 7.12
N GLY A 151 6.69 -2.87 8.33
CA GLY A 151 5.86 -2.57 9.50
C GLY A 151 6.62 -2.09 10.73
N THR A 152 7.96 -2.02 10.67
CA THR A 152 8.81 -1.78 11.85
C THR A 152 8.60 -0.45 12.56
N SER A 153 8.08 0.54 11.85
CA SER A 153 7.71 1.86 12.41
C SER A 153 6.23 1.98 12.80
N GLY A 154 5.47 0.87 12.77
CA GLY A 154 4.05 0.86 13.10
C GLY A 154 3.13 1.33 11.97
N GLN A 155 3.67 1.60 10.79
CA GLN A 155 2.94 2.14 9.62
C GLN A 155 1.83 1.22 9.10
N LEU A 156 1.84 -0.08 9.47
CA LEU A 156 0.75 -1.00 9.14
C LEU A 156 -0.48 -0.86 10.05
N GLY A 157 -0.36 -0.25 11.24
CA GLY A 157 -1.51 0.06 12.10
C GLY A 157 -2.27 -1.15 12.67
N ASN A 158 -1.72 -2.36 12.55
CA ASN A 158 -2.36 -3.63 12.92
C ASN A 158 -2.08 -4.09 14.37
N GLY A 159 -1.57 -3.17 15.22
CA GLY A 159 -1.20 -3.44 16.60
C GLY A 159 0.26 -3.89 16.79
N GLY A 160 0.95 -4.30 15.73
CA GLY A 160 2.33 -4.74 15.72
C GLY A 160 3.29 -3.75 15.06
N ALA A 161 4.59 -4.00 15.23
CA ALA A 161 5.68 -3.32 14.51
C ALA A 161 6.49 -4.37 13.71
N VAL A 162 5.78 -5.15 12.90
CA VAL A 162 6.32 -6.30 12.15
C VAL A 162 5.90 -6.17 10.68
N THR A 163 6.83 -6.48 9.79
CA THR A 163 6.60 -6.56 8.34
C THR A 163 5.56 -7.65 8.02
N SER A 164 4.67 -7.36 7.06
CA SER A 164 3.70 -8.33 6.54
C SER A 164 3.84 -8.48 5.02
N TYR A 165 4.00 -9.70 4.55
CA TYR A 165 4.09 -10.03 3.12
C TYR A 165 2.73 -10.22 2.45
N ILE A 166 1.65 -10.04 3.21
CA ILE A 166 0.27 -10.16 2.75
C ILE A 166 -0.58 -9.10 3.45
N PRO A 167 -1.65 -8.58 2.84
CA PRO A 167 -2.55 -7.62 3.46
C PRO A 167 -3.07 -8.08 4.83
N VAL A 168 -2.96 -7.19 5.81
CA VAL A 168 -3.50 -7.36 7.16
C VAL A 168 -4.52 -6.26 7.44
N LYS A 169 -5.64 -6.63 8.06
CA LYS A 169 -6.71 -5.69 8.39
C LYS A 169 -6.30 -4.78 9.53
N VAL A 170 -6.56 -3.49 9.37
CA VAL A 170 -6.39 -2.46 10.41
C VAL A 170 -7.68 -2.34 11.22
N GLY A 171 -7.56 -2.14 12.54
CA GLY A 171 -8.70 -2.00 13.45
C GLY A 171 -9.39 -0.63 13.36
N ILE A 172 -9.72 -0.18 12.15
CA ILE A 172 -10.46 1.06 11.88
C ILE A 172 -11.55 0.79 10.84
N THR A 173 -12.69 1.46 10.96
CA THR A 173 -13.86 1.30 10.07
C THR A 173 -14.43 2.66 9.68
N ASN A 174 -15.37 2.65 8.71
CA ASN A 174 -16.02 3.84 8.20
C ASN A 174 -15.04 4.83 7.55
N VAL A 175 -13.96 4.30 6.95
CA VAL A 175 -12.96 5.11 6.28
C VAL A 175 -13.45 5.46 4.87
N THR A 176 -13.30 6.73 4.49
CA THR A 176 -13.69 7.22 3.17
C THR A 176 -12.50 7.50 2.26
N LYS A 177 -11.33 7.80 2.86
CA LYS A 177 -10.07 8.03 2.14
C LYS A 177 -8.88 7.56 2.98
N VAL A 178 -7.85 7.04 2.33
CA VAL A 178 -6.54 6.72 2.93
C VAL A 178 -5.42 7.41 2.15
N ASP A 179 -4.33 7.70 2.85
CA ASP A 179 -3.11 8.15 2.20
C ASP A 179 -1.88 7.66 2.97
N ALA A 180 -0.90 7.13 2.23
CA ALA A 180 0.33 6.57 2.76
C ALA A 180 1.49 7.54 2.51
N GLY A 181 2.13 8.01 3.57
CA GLY A 181 3.38 8.77 3.52
C GLY A 181 4.61 7.86 3.56
N GLY A 182 5.77 8.41 3.91
CA GLY A 182 7.02 7.64 4.00
C GLY A 182 6.91 6.45 4.96
N LEU A 183 6.63 6.72 6.23
CA LEU A 183 6.51 5.72 7.30
C LEU A 183 5.26 5.95 8.18
N GLN A 184 4.23 6.58 7.63
CA GLN A 184 2.97 6.86 8.31
C GLN A 184 1.79 6.64 7.38
N THR A 185 0.61 6.48 7.96
CA THR A 185 -0.66 6.39 7.23
C THR A 185 -1.66 7.37 7.82
N LEU A 186 -2.42 8.02 6.95
CA LEU A 186 -3.58 8.85 7.29
C LEU A 186 -4.86 8.16 6.81
N ALA A 187 -5.93 8.32 7.58
CA ALA A 187 -7.27 7.89 7.21
C ALA A 187 -8.29 8.98 7.55
N LEU A 188 -9.15 9.31 6.60
CA LEU A 188 -10.31 10.16 6.77
C LEU A 188 -11.55 9.30 6.92
N LYS A 189 -12.34 9.52 7.97
CA LYS A 189 -13.60 8.82 8.19
C LYS A 189 -14.81 9.60 7.64
N ASP A 190 -15.95 8.92 7.55
CA ASP A 190 -17.23 9.48 7.12
C ASP A 190 -17.76 10.60 8.06
N ASP A 191 -17.39 10.53 9.36
CA ASP A 191 -17.68 11.55 10.37
C ASP A 191 -16.75 12.79 10.28
N LYS A 192 -15.89 12.87 9.23
CA LYS A 192 -14.93 13.96 8.97
C LYS A 192 -13.80 14.04 9.99
N THR A 193 -13.56 13.01 10.79
CA THR A 193 -12.38 12.90 11.65
C THR A 193 -11.21 12.31 10.88
N VAL A 194 -9.99 12.72 11.22
CA VAL A 194 -8.74 12.21 10.66
C VAL A 194 -8.06 11.32 11.69
N TRP A 195 -7.56 10.18 11.23
CA TRP A 195 -6.80 9.23 12.02
C TRP A 195 -5.42 9.01 11.41
N SER A 196 -4.42 8.75 12.25
CA SER A 196 -3.03 8.58 11.83
C SER A 196 -2.35 7.46 12.60
N TRP A 197 -1.34 6.83 12.00
CA TRP A 197 -0.47 5.83 12.65
C TRP A 197 0.86 5.71 11.91
N GLY A 198 1.82 5.01 12.54
CA GLY A 198 3.19 4.92 12.04
C GLY A 198 4.13 5.76 12.88
N ILE A 199 5.19 6.26 12.26
CA ILE A 199 6.23 7.06 12.91
C ILE A 199 5.67 8.42 13.39
N ASN A 200 6.19 8.90 14.53
CA ASN A 200 5.79 10.19 15.13
C ASN A 200 7.00 11.00 15.62
N ARG A 201 8.11 10.92 14.88
CA ARG A 201 9.38 11.54 15.27
C ARG A 201 9.26 13.04 15.50
N TYR A 202 8.52 13.72 14.66
CA TYR A 202 8.37 15.19 14.66
C TYR A 202 6.95 15.65 15.00
N GLY A 203 6.10 14.77 15.53
CA GLY A 203 4.70 15.08 15.84
C GLY A 203 3.77 14.97 14.62
N ASN A 204 4.24 14.32 13.55
CA ASN A 204 3.52 14.19 12.29
C ASN A 204 2.20 13.39 12.39
N LEU A 205 1.96 12.69 13.50
CA LEU A 205 0.67 12.06 13.78
C LEU A 205 -0.39 13.03 14.36
N GLY A 206 -0.02 14.28 14.70
CA GLY A 206 -0.97 15.29 15.17
C GLY A 206 -1.63 15.00 16.52
N ILE A 207 -0.95 14.27 17.42
CA ILE A 207 -1.49 13.80 18.71
C ILE A 207 -0.91 14.52 19.93
N ASN A 208 -0.34 15.72 19.73
CA ASN A 208 0.31 16.55 20.75
C ASN A 208 1.47 15.87 21.52
N THR A 209 2.06 14.84 20.94
CA THR A 209 3.26 14.17 21.45
C THR A 209 4.19 13.82 20.30
N SER A 210 5.49 13.80 20.56
CA SER A 210 6.51 13.34 19.60
C SER A 210 7.74 12.85 20.34
N SER A 211 8.60 12.09 19.68
CA SER A 211 9.90 11.73 20.23
C SER A 211 10.85 11.24 19.14
N THR A 212 12.11 11.67 19.22
CA THR A 212 13.20 11.12 18.38
C THR A 212 13.81 9.84 18.97
N SER A 213 13.49 9.50 20.22
CA SER A 213 13.96 8.28 20.87
C SER A 213 13.06 7.09 20.55
N THR A 214 13.61 6.06 19.94
CA THR A 214 12.92 4.83 19.58
C THR A 214 12.36 4.04 20.77
N SER A 215 12.90 4.26 21.96
CA SER A 215 12.43 3.66 23.22
C SER A 215 11.22 4.39 23.82
N ASN A 216 10.88 5.58 23.33
CA ASN A 216 9.75 6.36 23.83
C ASN A 216 8.45 5.93 23.12
N ALA A 217 7.38 5.70 23.89
CA ALA A 217 6.06 5.35 23.37
C ALA A 217 5.43 6.43 22.44
N ALA A 218 5.93 7.68 22.49
CA ALA A 218 5.53 8.74 21.58
C ALA A 218 6.21 8.68 20.20
N TYR A 219 7.27 7.86 20.03
CA TYR A 219 8.02 7.74 18.78
C TYR A 219 7.20 7.17 17.62
N LYS A 220 6.27 6.27 17.91
CA LYS A 220 5.40 5.64 16.90
C LYS A 220 4.07 5.19 17.51
N LYS A 221 3.06 5.03 16.65
CA LYS A 221 1.79 4.37 16.98
C LYS A 221 1.59 3.16 16.05
N THR A 222 1.33 2.02 16.65
CA THR A 222 1.10 0.76 15.93
C THR A 222 -0.38 0.48 15.68
N THR A 223 -1.26 1.37 16.16
CA THR A 223 -2.71 1.37 15.93
C THR A 223 -3.17 2.77 15.55
N PRO A 224 -4.28 2.90 14.81
CA PRO A 224 -4.86 4.20 14.50
C PRO A 224 -5.13 5.04 15.75
N VAL A 225 -4.74 6.31 15.72
CA VAL A 225 -5.03 7.32 16.74
C VAL A 225 -5.66 8.53 16.07
N GLN A 226 -6.64 9.15 16.72
CA GLN A 226 -7.30 10.33 16.17
C GLN A 226 -6.38 11.56 16.23
N VAL A 227 -6.30 12.29 15.11
CA VAL A 227 -5.61 13.58 15.02
C VAL A 227 -6.42 14.62 15.79
N LEU A 228 -5.72 15.39 16.63
CA LEU A 228 -6.39 16.33 17.54
C LEU A 228 -6.75 17.65 16.85
N ASN A 229 -7.81 18.30 17.36
CA ASN A 229 -8.22 19.65 16.97
C ASN A 229 -8.50 19.85 15.46
N LEU A 230 -9.01 18.81 14.80
CA LEU A 230 -9.47 18.87 13.41
C LEU A 230 -10.99 18.69 13.36
N GLU A 231 -11.66 19.53 12.56
CA GLU A 231 -13.10 19.49 12.34
C GLU A 231 -13.42 19.66 10.84
N ASN A 232 -14.47 19.01 10.38
CA ASN A 232 -15.03 19.16 9.03
C ASN A 232 -14.03 18.90 7.89
N ILE A 233 -13.12 17.95 8.06
CA ILE A 233 -12.09 17.64 7.07
C ILE A 233 -12.73 16.96 5.86
N VAL A 234 -12.32 17.41 4.66
CA VAL A 234 -12.83 16.91 3.39
C VAL A 234 -11.77 16.18 2.56
N ASP A 235 -10.48 16.40 2.86
CA ASP A 235 -9.37 15.75 2.15
C ASP A 235 -8.13 15.62 3.04
N ILE A 236 -7.29 14.63 2.73
CA ILE A 236 -6.03 14.33 3.39
C ILE A 236 -4.94 14.04 2.36
N ALA A 237 -3.72 14.44 2.66
CA ALA A 237 -2.54 14.09 1.91
C ALA A 237 -1.33 13.96 2.84
N SER A 238 -0.46 13.01 2.58
CA SER A 238 0.79 12.80 3.27
C SER A 238 1.98 12.81 2.28
N ASN A 239 3.20 12.96 2.79
CA ASN A 239 4.40 13.03 1.97
C ASN A 239 5.42 11.96 2.38
N TYR A 240 6.42 11.72 1.53
CA TYR A 240 7.51 10.77 1.77
C TYR A 240 8.48 11.19 2.87
N GLU A 241 8.69 12.48 3.06
CA GLU A 241 9.59 12.99 4.08
C GLU A 241 8.88 13.13 5.44
N THR A 242 9.38 12.38 6.40
CA THR A 242 9.06 12.52 7.82
C THR A 242 10.30 12.78 8.66
#